data_baab75beff6a45c12dc05cfe18ad308a
#
_entry.id   baab75beff6a45c12dc05cfe18ad308a
#
_cell.length_a   1.000
_cell.length_b   1.000
_cell.length_c   1.000
_cell.angle_alpha   90.00
_cell.angle_beta   90.00
_cell.angle_gamma   90.00
#
_symmetry.space_group_name_H-M   'P 1'
#
loop_
_entity.id
_entity.type
_entity.pdbx_description
1 polymer ?
#
loop_
_entity_poly.entity_id
_entity_poly.type
_entity_poly.pdbx_seq_one_letter_code
_entity_poly.pdbx_strand_id
1 'polypeptide(L)'
;INEIMAAVHQKHPNVIFYGEGWDMKTELTKPDVRLAVQTNSAMVPGFGFFSDTIRDLLRGTTFESTAPGFVAGAVVPKEALEACFMGMPSWAAQPNQCVNYASCHDNTTLFDRIALTAPEAPVETRIRMNNLAAAFYMLSQGVPFLQAGEEMLRTKPGKHGGFDDNSYRSPDSVNSLKWVTLDKPEYQDVLSYYKGLIAFRKAHCVLRLSTREDVQRCVHPVCCENEHCVAF
;
A
#
# COMPACT_ATOMS: atom_id res chain seq x y z
N ILE A 1 9.95 -21.73 -1.27
CA ILE A 1 10.20 -20.37 -1.75
C ILE A 1 11.69 -20.09 -1.78
N ASN A 2 12.44 -20.28 -0.68
CA ASN A 2 13.87 -20.00 -0.60
C ASN A 2 14.70 -20.68 -1.71
N GLU A 3 14.44 -21.95 -2.00
CA GLU A 3 15.12 -22.69 -3.09
C GLU A 3 14.83 -22.08 -4.48
N ILE A 4 13.57 -21.68 -4.72
CA ILE A 4 13.16 -21.04 -5.98
C ILE A 4 13.87 -19.68 -6.12
N MET A 5 13.86 -18.88 -5.07
CA MET A 5 14.54 -17.57 -5.05
C MET A 5 16.03 -17.72 -5.33
N ALA A 6 16.69 -18.68 -4.64
CA ALA A 6 18.11 -18.93 -4.82
C ALA A 6 18.43 -19.36 -6.26
N ALA A 7 17.64 -20.26 -6.85
CA ALA A 7 17.83 -20.72 -8.23
C ALA A 7 17.64 -19.59 -9.26
N VAL A 8 16.63 -18.74 -9.06
CA VAL A 8 16.38 -17.61 -9.97
C VAL A 8 17.48 -16.54 -9.83
N HIS A 9 17.85 -16.20 -8.59
CA HIS A 9 18.85 -15.16 -8.32
C HIS A 9 20.26 -15.52 -8.83
N GLN A 10 20.57 -16.80 -8.99
CA GLN A 10 21.82 -17.22 -9.67
C GLN A 10 21.95 -16.66 -11.10
N LYS A 11 20.83 -16.51 -11.81
CA LYS A 11 20.81 -16.03 -13.19
C LYS A 11 20.28 -14.60 -13.32
N HIS A 12 19.39 -14.22 -12.42
CA HIS A 12 18.63 -12.96 -12.46
C HIS A 12 18.59 -12.33 -11.06
N PRO A 13 19.70 -11.75 -10.57
CA PRO A 13 19.82 -11.28 -9.18
C PRO A 13 18.87 -10.13 -8.81
N ASN A 14 18.33 -9.44 -9.80
CA ASN A 14 17.43 -8.28 -9.59
C ASN A 14 15.94 -8.64 -9.62
N VAL A 15 15.58 -9.91 -9.74
CA VAL A 15 14.16 -10.33 -9.69
C VAL A 15 13.62 -10.16 -8.29
N ILE A 16 12.49 -9.47 -8.18
CA ILE A 16 11.78 -9.27 -6.92
C ILE A 16 10.76 -10.40 -6.76
N PHE A 17 10.75 -11.02 -5.58
CA PHE A 17 9.75 -12.00 -5.17
C PHE A 17 8.84 -11.38 -4.10
N TYR A 18 7.55 -11.51 -4.29
CA TYR A 18 6.58 -11.06 -3.30
C TYR A 18 5.26 -11.85 -3.39
N GLY A 19 4.46 -11.76 -2.36
CA GLY A 19 3.14 -12.39 -2.29
C GLY A 19 2.30 -11.85 -1.13
N GLU A 20 1.10 -12.36 -0.98
CA GLU A 20 0.14 -11.87 0.00
C GLU A 20 0.60 -12.07 1.45
N GLY A 21 1.10 -13.25 1.77
CA GLY A 21 1.62 -13.57 3.11
C GLY A 21 0.55 -13.76 4.18
N TRP A 22 -0.71 -14.00 3.78
CA TRP A 22 -1.79 -14.28 4.72
C TRP A 22 -1.74 -15.72 5.24
N ASP A 23 -2.06 -15.91 6.52
CA ASP A 23 -2.25 -17.25 7.09
C ASP A 23 -3.62 -17.79 6.69
N MET A 24 -3.63 -18.54 5.59
CA MET A 24 -4.82 -19.20 5.05
C MET A 24 -5.17 -20.52 5.76
N LYS A 25 -4.54 -20.79 6.91
CA LYS A 25 -4.72 -22.06 7.67
C LYS A 25 -4.40 -23.31 6.83
N THR A 26 -3.47 -23.20 5.89
CA THR A 26 -3.05 -24.33 5.05
C THR A 26 -2.34 -25.38 5.89
N GLU A 27 -2.83 -26.60 5.87
CA GLU A 27 -2.20 -27.72 6.54
C GLU A 27 -0.89 -28.11 5.83
N LEU A 28 0.17 -28.26 6.61
CA LEU A 28 1.48 -28.69 6.13
C LEU A 28 1.71 -30.17 6.48
N THR A 29 2.07 -30.95 5.46
CA THR A 29 2.34 -32.37 5.63
C THR A 29 3.75 -32.70 6.14
N LYS A 30 4.66 -31.70 6.08
CA LYS A 30 6.07 -31.86 6.51
C LYS A 30 6.32 -31.03 7.76
N PRO A 31 6.87 -31.61 8.84
CA PRO A 31 7.04 -30.94 10.13
C PRO A 31 8.11 -29.84 10.13
N ASP A 32 9.05 -29.89 9.21
CA ASP A 32 10.18 -28.95 9.05
C ASP A 32 9.85 -27.77 8.12
N VAL A 33 8.70 -27.82 7.43
CA VAL A 33 8.24 -26.73 6.56
C VAL A 33 7.42 -25.71 7.35
N ARG A 34 7.52 -24.45 6.97
CA ARG A 34 6.72 -23.34 7.51
C ARG A 34 6.03 -22.59 6.38
N LEU A 35 4.86 -22.04 6.64
CA LEU A 35 4.16 -21.16 5.70
C LEU A 35 4.96 -19.87 5.51
N ALA A 36 5.03 -19.39 4.26
CA ALA A 36 5.56 -18.07 3.94
C ALA A 36 4.50 -17.02 4.22
N VAL A 37 4.33 -16.69 5.49
CA VAL A 37 3.41 -15.67 6.00
C VAL A 37 4.20 -14.54 6.66
N GLN A 38 3.56 -13.38 6.84
CA GLN A 38 4.21 -12.20 7.43
C GLN A 38 4.96 -12.52 8.73
N THR A 39 4.36 -13.26 9.65
CA THR A 39 4.97 -13.64 10.94
C THR A 39 6.23 -14.50 10.82
N ASN A 40 6.46 -15.09 9.65
CA ASN A 40 7.64 -15.90 9.34
C ASN A 40 8.61 -15.15 8.39
N SER A 41 8.50 -13.83 8.25
CA SER A 41 9.28 -13.03 7.31
C SER A 41 10.79 -13.22 7.46
N ALA A 42 11.29 -13.39 8.70
CA ALA A 42 12.70 -13.65 8.97
C ALA A 42 13.22 -14.95 8.35
N MET A 43 12.33 -15.91 8.05
CA MET A 43 12.70 -17.21 7.45
C MET A 43 12.76 -17.17 5.91
N VAL A 44 12.32 -16.07 5.31
CA VAL A 44 12.32 -15.86 3.85
C VAL A 44 12.94 -14.50 3.49
N PRO A 45 14.22 -14.31 3.77
CA PRO A 45 14.90 -13.03 3.53
C PRO A 45 14.82 -12.64 2.05
N GLY A 46 14.48 -11.38 1.79
CA GLY A 46 14.35 -10.86 0.43
C GLY A 46 13.00 -11.14 -0.26
N PHE A 47 12.06 -11.84 0.40
CA PHE A 47 10.70 -12.02 -0.08
C PHE A 47 9.79 -10.93 0.50
N GLY A 48 9.06 -10.23 -0.37
CA GLY A 48 8.14 -9.17 0.01
C GLY A 48 6.75 -9.71 0.35
N PHE A 49 6.10 -9.09 1.34
CA PHE A 49 4.72 -9.37 1.73
C PHE A 49 3.87 -8.11 1.63
N PHE A 50 2.66 -8.25 1.10
CA PHE A 50 1.71 -7.15 1.12
C PHE A 50 1.44 -6.71 2.57
N SER A 51 1.60 -5.40 2.82
CA SER A 51 1.45 -4.82 4.16
C SER A 51 0.00 -4.33 4.36
N ASP A 52 -0.85 -5.19 4.91
CA ASP A 52 -2.19 -4.79 5.33
C ASP A 52 -2.16 -3.75 6.46
N THR A 53 -1.12 -3.76 7.28
CA THR A 53 -0.93 -2.77 8.35
C THR A 53 -0.95 -1.34 7.81
N ILE A 54 -0.12 -1.02 6.80
CA ILE A 54 -0.10 0.33 6.21
C ILE A 54 -1.40 0.64 5.48
N ARG A 55 -1.95 -0.33 4.74
CA ARG A 55 -3.23 -0.20 4.03
C ARG A 55 -4.34 0.22 4.98
N ASP A 56 -4.51 -0.52 6.08
CA ASP A 56 -5.62 -0.33 7.00
C ASP A 56 -5.45 0.94 7.85
N LEU A 57 -4.23 1.29 8.24
CA LEU A 57 -3.95 2.56 8.88
C LEU A 57 -4.28 3.75 7.99
N LEU A 58 -3.96 3.69 6.69
CA LEU A 58 -4.19 4.80 5.77
C LEU A 58 -5.67 4.96 5.40
N ARG A 59 -6.35 3.89 4.98
CA ARG A 59 -7.69 3.98 4.39
C ARG A 59 -8.82 3.38 5.23
N GLY A 60 -8.50 2.78 6.38
CA GLY A 60 -9.43 1.99 7.19
C GLY A 60 -9.46 0.51 6.80
N THR A 61 -9.85 -0.33 7.76
CA THR A 61 -9.86 -1.80 7.61
C THR A 61 -10.79 -2.27 6.49
N THR A 62 -10.43 -3.36 5.81
CA THR A 62 -11.28 -3.98 4.78
C THR A 62 -12.52 -4.67 5.33
N PHE A 63 -12.53 -5.01 6.62
CA PHE A 63 -13.65 -5.71 7.28
C PHE A 63 -14.81 -4.79 7.67
N GLU A 64 -14.60 -3.47 7.66
CA GLU A 64 -15.61 -2.48 7.97
C GLU A 64 -15.57 -1.36 6.93
N SER A 65 -16.49 -1.42 5.95
CA SER A 65 -16.42 -0.60 4.73
C SER A 65 -16.53 0.89 4.96
N THR A 66 -17.08 1.35 6.07
CA THR A 66 -17.27 2.77 6.41
C THR A 66 -16.31 3.28 7.47
N ALA A 67 -15.51 2.41 8.10
CA ALA A 67 -14.50 2.83 9.08
C ALA A 67 -13.41 3.66 8.41
N PRO A 68 -13.21 4.95 8.82
CA PRO A 68 -12.19 5.80 8.23
C PRO A 68 -10.79 5.37 8.66
N GLY A 69 -9.79 5.62 7.81
CA GLY A 69 -8.39 5.57 8.15
C GLY A 69 -7.82 6.99 8.33
N PHE A 70 -6.50 7.05 8.51
CA PHE A 70 -5.76 8.30 8.73
C PHE A 70 -6.07 9.38 7.69
N VAL A 71 -6.13 9.03 6.40
CA VAL A 71 -6.35 10.00 5.32
C VAL A 71 -7.76 10.59 5.33
N ALA A 72 -8.72 9.88 5.94
CA ALA A 72 -10.09 10.35 6.11
C ALA A 72 -10.33 10.98 7.51
N GLY A 73 -9.27 11.31 8.24
CA GLY A 73 -9.31 12.02 9.51
C GLY A 73 -9.47 11.14 10.75
N ALA A 74 -9.29 9.82 10.65
CA ALA A 74 -9.26 8.98 11.84
C ALA A 74 -7.97 9.20 12.64
N VAL A 75 -8.09 9.21 13.97
CA VAL A 75 -6.94 9.07 14.85
C VAL A 75 -6.52 7.60 14.85
N VAL A 76 -5.30 7.34 14.44
CA VAL A 76 -4.71 6.01 14.40
C VAL A 76 -3.45 5.96 15.27
N PRO A 77 -2.99 4.79 15.73
CA PRO A 77 -1.77 4.70 16.50
C PRO A 77 -0.57 5.29 15.73
N LYS A 78 -0.03 6.41 16.21
CA LYS A 78 1.03 7.18 15.55
C LYS A 78 2.28 6.34 15.37
N GLU A 79 2.67 5.60 16.39
CA GLU A 79 3.83 4.72 16.38
C GLU A 79 3.71 3.62 15.32
N ALA A 80 2.49 3.16 15.05
CA ALA A 80 2.24 2.17 14.00
C ALA A 80 2.38 2.78 12.59
N LEU A 81 1.92 4.03 12.39
CA LEU A 81 2.16 4.78 11.14
C LEU A 81 3.66 5.03 10.93
N GLU A 82 4.35 5.47 11.97
CA GLU A 82 5.80 5.72 11.93
C GLU A 82 6.57 4.43 11.60
N ALA A 83 6.23 3.32 12.25
CA ALA A 83 6.82 2.02 11.95
C ALA A 83 6.55 1.59 10.50
N CYS A 84 5.36 1.81 9.97
CA CYS A 84 5.04 1.53 8.56
C CYS A 84 5.84 2.41 7.61
N PHE A 85 5.99 3.71 7.89
CA PHE A 85 6.80 4.61 7.06
C PHE A 85 8.27 4.17 7.03
N MET A 86 8.79 3.76 8.17
CA MET A 86 10.15 3.24 8.30
C MET A 86 10.32 1.82 7.72
N GLY A 87 9.28 1.18 7.19
CA GLY A 87 9.32 -0.20 6.69
C GLY A 87 9.57 -1.23 7.79
N MET A 88 9.14 -0.94 9.01
CA MET A 88 9.39 -1.76 10.20
C MET A 88 8.11 -2.08 10.99
N PRO A 89 6.98 -2.45 10.34
CA PRO A 89 5.86 -3.01 11.08
C PRO A 89 6.31 -4.24 11.87
N SER A 90 5.59 -4.61 12.92
CA SER A 90 6.02 -5.63 13.89
C SER A 90 6.39 -6.99 13.27
N TRP A 91 5.81 -7.33 12.13
CA TRP A 91 6.06 -8.57 11.41
C TRP A 91 7.27 -8.54 10.47
N ALA A 92 7.74 -7.36 10.01
CA ALA A 92 8.80 -7.27 9.01
C ALA A 92 10.19 -7.42 9.64
N ALA A 93 10.98 -8.34 9.14
CA ALA A 93 12.37 -8.47 9.55
C ALA A 93 13.27 -7.40 8.90
N GLN A 94 12.98 -7.03 7.63
CA GLN A 94 13.72 -6.01 6.89
C GLN A 94 12.74 -5.11 6.10
N PRO A 95 13.08 -3.84 5.83
CA PRO A 95 12.21 -2.91 5.12
C PRO A 95 11.82 -3.39 3.71
N ASN A 96 12.74 -4.02 2.98
CA ASN A 96 12.51 -4.53 1.63
C ASN A 96 11.49 -5.67 1.55
N GLN A 97 11.04 -6.19 2.71
CA GLN A 97 9.95 -7.18 2.77
C GLN A 97 8.57 -6.53 2.84
N CYS A 98 8.47 -5.22 3.03
CA CYS A 98 7.20 -4.50 3.07
C CYS A 98 6.78 -4.09 1.65
N VAL A 99 5.73 -4.72 1.11
CA VAL A 99 5.04 -4.25 -0.10
C VAL A 99 3.94 -3.29 0.34
N ASN A 100 4.22 -1.99 0.23
CA ASN A 100 3.37 -0.93 0.74
C ASN A 100 2.34 -0.50 -0.31
N TYR A 101 1.08 -0.42 0.07
CA TYR A 101 -0.02 -0.09 -0.83
C TYR A 101 -1.21 0.52 -0.08
N ALA A 102 -2.10 1.16 -0.80
CA ALA A 102 -3.37 1.62 -0.28
C ALA A 102 -4.55 0.86 -0.88
N SER A 103 -4.42 0.38 -2.12
CA SER A 103 -5.41 -0.47 -2.79
C SER A 103 -4.77 -1.49 -3.72
N CYS A 104 -5.50 -2.56 -4.04
CA CYS A 104 -5.12 -3.58 -5.00
C CYS A 104 -6.36 -4.03 -5.81
N HIS A 105 -6.26 -5.14 -6.56
CA HIS A 105 -7.39 -5.64 -7.33
C HIS A 105 -8.57 -6.10 -6.46
N ASP A 106 -8.31 -6.59 -5.24
CA ASP A 106 -9.32 -6.94 -4.25
C ASP A 106 -9.91 -5.72 -3.56
N ASN A 107 -11.14 -5.83 -3.11
CA ASN A 107 -11.92 -4.83 -2.42
C ASN A 107 -12.17 -3.54 -3.26
N THR A 108 -12.62 -2.48 -2.63
CA THR A 108 -12.82 -1.17 -3.26
C THR A 108 -11.49 -0.53 -3.68
N THR A 109 -11.51 0.29 -4.73
CA THR A 109 -10.36 1.15 -5.03
C THR A 109 -10.11 2.14 -3.90
N LEU A 110 -8.95 2.80 -3.89
CA LEU A 110 -8.66 3.81 -2.87
C LEU A 110 -9.68 4.95 -2.92
N PHE A 111 -10.02 5.46 -4.11
CA PHE A 111 -10.94 6.58 -4.25
C PHE A 111 -12.38 6.21 -3.87
N ASP A 112 -12.83 4.98 -4.20
CA ASP A 112 -14.13 4.45 -3.76
C ASP A 112 -14.18 4.32 -2.23
N ARG A 113 -13.09 3.83 -1.63
CA ARG A 113 -12.98 3.71 -0.18
C ARG A 113 -13.07 5.06 0.51
N ILE A 114 -12.39 6.08 -0.01
CA ILE A 114 -12.46 7.45 0.51
C ILE A 114 -13.90 7.98 0.38
N ALA A 115 -14.59 7.69 -0.73
CA ALA A 115 -15.98 8.10 -0.89
C ALA A 115 -16.93 7.45 0.14
N LEU A 116 -16.66 6.22 0.57
CA LEU A 116 -17.43 5.53 1.61
C LEU A 116 -17.11 6.05 3.03
N THR A 117 -15.86 6.41 3.29
CA THR A 117 -15.40 6.81 4.64
C THR A 117 -15.50 8.31 4.90
N ALA A 118 -15.61 9.13 3.84
CA ALA A 118 -15.78 10.57 3.89
C ALA A 118 -16.87 11.03 2.91
N PRO A 119 -18.13 10.55 3.05
CA PRO A 119 -19.19 10.81 2.07
C PRO A 119 -19.57 12.30 1.96
N GLU A 120 -19.45 13.06 3.06
CA GLU A 120 -19.78 14.49 3.09
C GLU A 120 -18.62 15.38 2.61
N ALA A 121 -17.42 14.81 2.40
CA ALA A 121 -16.29 15.60 1.96
C ALA A 121 -16.45 16.01 0.47
N PRO A 122 -16.14 17.26 0.10
CA PRO A 122 -16.07 17.69 -1.30
C PRO A 122 -15.08 16.82 -2.11
N VAL A 123 -15.32 16.70 -3.41
CA VAL A 123 -14.48 15.89 -4.31
C VAL A 123 -13.00 16.32 -4.24
N GLU A 124 -12.73 17.61 -4.20
CA GLU A 124 -11.38 18.17 -4.09
C GLU A 124 -10.68 17.73 -2.79
N THR A 125 -11.44 17.58 -1.71
CA THR A 125 -10.91 17.06 -0.44
C THR A 125 -10.63 15.57 -0.54
N ARG A 126 -11.51 14.78 -1.16
CA ARG A 126 -11.27 13.34 -1.40
C ARG A 126 -10.06 13.11 -2.31
N ILE A 127 -9.84 13.97 -3.31
CA ILE A 127 -8.62 13.95 -4.14
C ILE A 127 -7.38 14.20 -3.27
N ARG A 128 -7.39 15.15 -2.35
CA ARG A 128 -6.28 15.37 -1.42
C ARG A 128 -6.04 14.19 -0.48
N MET A 129 -7.10 13.53 -0.02
CA MET A 129 -7.00 12.30 0.78
C MET A 129 -6.35 11.16 -0.02
N ASN A 130 -6.73 10.98 -1.29
CA ASN A 130 -6.11 10.01 -2.20
C ASN A 130 -4.62 10.31 -2.39
N ASN A 131 -4.26 11.56 -2.64
CA ASN A 131 -2.89 11.99 -2.82
C ASN A 131 -2.06 11.84 -1.54
N LEU A 132 -2.64 12.07 -0.37
CA LEU A 132 -1.99 11.85 0.92
C LEU A 132 -1.66 10.36 1.14
N ALA A 133 -2.60 9.46 0.83
CA ALA A 133 -2.33 8.02 0.90
C ALA A 133 -1.20 7.62 -0.04
N ALA A 134 -1.22 8.10 -1.28
CA ALA A 134 -0.18 7.85 -2.28
C ALA A 134 1.19 8.35 -1.79
N ALA A 135 1.25 9.59 -1.28
CA ALA A 135 2.49 10.15 -0.73
C ALA A 135 3.04 9.26 0.39
N PHE A 136 2.18 8.82 1.29
CA PHE A 136 2.61 8.02 2.43
C PHE A 136 3.23 6.70 1.99
N TYR A 137 2.50 5.84 1.25
CA TYR A 137 3.04 4.53 0.90
C TYR A 137 4.15 4.59 -0.15
N MET A 138 4.15 5.58 -1.05
CA MET A 138 5.22 5.74 -2.04
C MET A 138 6.52 6.29 -1.45
N LEU A 139 6.47 7.09 -0.39
CA LEU A 139 7.66 7.64 0.25
C LEU A 139 8.14 6.80 1.44
N SER A 140 7.36 5.84 1.90
CA SER A 140 7.76 4.87 2.93
C SER A 140 8.92 3.99 2.47
N GLN A 141 9.70 3.49 3.42
CA GLN A 141 10.69 2.44 3.15
C GLN A 141 9.98 1.15 2.70
N GLY A 142 10.67 0.34 1.93
CA GLY A 142 10.10 -0.88 1.34
C GLY A 142 9.76 -0.72 -0.14
N VAL A 143 8.88 -1.56 -0.64
CA VAL A 143 8.50 -1.65 -2.06
C VAL A 143 7.11 -1.03 -2.25
N PRO A 144 6.97 0.12 -2.90
CA PRO A 144 5.66 0.68 -3.18
C PRO A 144 4.93 -0.14 -4.24
N PHE A 145 3.66 -0.42 -4.01
CA PHE A 145 2.77 -1.09 -4.95
C PHE A 145 1.60 -0.16 -5.30
N LEU A 146 1.46 0.13 -6.58
CA LEU A 146 0.42 0.99 -7.13
C LEU A 146 -0.60 0.15 -7.90
N GLN A 147 -1.86 0.19 -7.49
CA GLN A 147 -2.94 -0.35 -8.29
C GLN A 147 -3.14 0.51 -9.55
N ALA A 148 -3.12 -0.11 -10.73
CA ALA A 148 -3.32 0.59 -12.00
C ALA A 148 -4.66 1.36 -12.01
N GLY A 149 -4.60 2.65 -12.29
CA GLY A 149 -5.73 3.57 -12.29
C GLY A 149 -5.92 4.37 -10.99
N GLU A 150 -5.19 4.07 -9.93
CA GLU A 150 -5.24 4.88 -8.69
C GLU A 150 -4.78 6.32 -8.98
N GLU A 151 -3.78 6.47 -9.84
CA GLU A 151 -3.25 7.75 -10.33
C GLU A 151 -4.23 8.57 -11.20
N MET A 152 -5.37 7.99 -11.52
CA MET A 152 -6.46 8.64 -12.26
C MET A 152 -7.81 8.44 -11.55
N LEU A 153 -7.81 8.29 -10.24
CA LEU A 153 -8.98 8.17 -9.37
C LEU A 153 -9.94 7.07 -9.83
N ARG A 154 -9.39 5.90 -10.17
CA ARG A 154 -10.18 4.75 -10.62
C ARG A 154 -11.31 4.43 -9.65
N THR A 155 -12.49 4.18 -10.19
CA THR A 155 -13.68 3.73 -9.47
C THR A 155 -14.22 2.43 -10.05
N LYS A 156 -14.85 1.62 -9.21
CA LYS A 156 -15.56 0.39 -9.59
C LYS A 156 -17.03 0.52 -9.21
N PRO A 157 -17.87 1.16 -10.05
CA PRO A 157 -19.29 1.39 -9.73
C PRO A 157 -20.04 0.06 -9.64
N GLY A 158 -20.80 -0.12 -8.56
CA GLY A 158 -21.63 -1.30 -8.34
C GLY A 158 -22.89 -1.29 -9.21
N LYS A 159 -23.34 -2.47 -9.61
CA LYS A 159 -24.51 -2.65 -10.50
C LYS A 159 -25.82 -2.06 -9.94
N HIS A 160 -25.94 -2.04 -8.61
CA HIS A 160 -27.15 -1.55 -7.91
C HIS A 160 -26.88 -0.26 -7.11
N GLY A 161 -25.89 0.49 -7.50
CA GLY A 161 -25.37 1.65 -6.75
C GLY A 161 -24.21 1.27 -5.82
N GLY A 162 -23.54 2.28 -5.26
CA GLY A 162 -22.32 2.07 -4.46
C GLY A 162 -21.15 1.59 -5.31
N PHE A 163 -20.28 0.77 -4.72
CA PHE A 163 -19.06 0.30 -5.35
C PHE A 163 -18.95 -1.23 -5.29
N ASP A 164 -18.32 -1.81 -6.32
CA ASP A 164 -18.06 -3.25 -6.41
C ASP A 164 -16.72 -3.56 -5.72
N ASP A 165 -16.79 -4.25 -4.58
CA ASP A 165 -15.65 -4.63 -3.77
C ASP A 165 -15.04 -5.98 -4.17
N ASN A 166 -15.77 -6.78 -4.97
CA ASN A 166 -15.34 -8.11 -5.41
C ASN A 166 -15.49 -8.28 -6.92
N SER A 167 -14.84 -7.40 -7.68
CA SER A 167 -15.09 -7.18 -9.10
C SER A 167 -14.42 -8.19 -10.05
N TYR A 168 -13.82 -9.29 -9.58
CA TYR A 168 -13.04 -10.20 -10.43
C TYR A 168 -13.82 -10.85 -11.57
N ARG A 169 -15.15 -10.93 -11.46
CA ARG A 169 -16.07 -11.38 -12.53
C ARG A 169 -16.91 -10.28 -13.15
N SER A 170 -16.67 -9.04 -12.74
CA SER A 170 -17.44 -7.90 -13.25
C SER A 170 -17.01 -7.54 -14.66
N PRO A 171 -17.92 -6.95 -15.47
CA PRO A 171 -17.63 -6.63 -16.86
C PRO A 171 -16.62 -5.48 -17.01
N ASP A 172 -16.15 -5.26 -18.23
CA ASP A 172 -15.23 -4.15 -18.56
C ASP A 172 -15.79 -2.77 -18.22
N SER A 173 -17.12 -2.62 -18.20
CA SER A 173 -17.75 -1.37 -17.72
C SER A 173 -17.37 -1.02 -16.28
N VAL A 174 -17.02 -2.01 -15.45
CA VAL A 174 -16.52 -1.85 -14.09
C VAL A 174 -14.98 -1.88 -14.07
N ASN A 175 -14.37 -2.89 -14.69
CA ASN A 175 -12.96 -3.21 -14.50
C ASN A 175 -11.99 -2.47 -15.43
N SER A 176 -12.42 -1.97 -16.60
CA SER A 176 -11.51 -1.27 -17.52
C SER A 176 -11.03 0.08 -16.96
N LEU A 177 -9.82 0.45 -17.32
CA LEU A 177 -9.29 1.79 -17.07
C LEU A 177 -9.97 2.80 -18.00
N LYS A 178 -10.53 3.87 -17.43
CA LYS A 178 -11.28 4.89 -18.16
C LYS A 178 -10.35 6.02 -18.61
N TRP A 179 -9.50 5.77 -19.61
CA TRP A 179 -8.48 6.73 -20.09
C TRP A 179 -9.07 8.09 -20.45
N VAL A 180 -10.34 8.14 -20.89
CA VAL A 180 -11.05 9.40 -21.19
C VAL A 180 -11.16 10.33 -19.97
N THR A 181 -11.00 9.84 -18.74
CA THR A 181 -11.02 10.69 -17.56
C THR A 181 -9.83 11.65 -17.52
N LEU A 182 -8.71 11.30 -18.18
CA LEU A 182 -7.53 12.16 -18.27
C LEU A 182 -7.73 13.38 -19.16
N ASP A 183 -8.86 13.53 -19.86
CA ASP A 183 -9.22 14.76 -20.56
C ASP A 183 -9.60 15.89 -19.58
N LYS A 184 -9.83 15.57 -18.31
CA LYS A 184 -10.23 16.52 -17.28
C LYS A 184 -9.01 16.97 -16.45
N PRO A 185 -8.88 18.29 -16.16
CA PRO A 185 -7.72 18.85 -15.45
C PRO A 185 -7.45 18.20 -14.10
N GLU A 186 -8.49 17.94 -13.29
CA GLU A 186 -8.34 17.37 -11.96
C GLU A 186 -7.73 15.97 -11.96
N TYR A 187 -7.98 15.16 -13.02
CA TYR A 187 -7.34 13.83 -13.18
C TYR A 187 -5.90 13.96 -13.68
N GLN A 188 -5.62 14.95 -14.54
CA GLN A 188 -4.25 15.25 -14.98
C GLN A 188 -3.39 15.73 -13.81
N ASP A 189 -3.93 16.51 -12.90
CA ASP A 189 -3.24 16.98 -11.69
C ASP A 189 -2.88 15.80 -10.77
N VAL A 190 -3.80 14.85 -10.57
CA VAL A 190 -3.51 13.62 -9.79
C VAL A 190 -2.43 12.80 -10.48
N LEU A 191 -2.53 12.55 -11.78
CA LEU A 191 -1.50 11.83 -12.54
C LEU A 191 -0.14 12.52 -12.42
N SER A 192 -0.10 13.85 -12.51
CA SER A 192 1.12 14.64 -12.37
C SER A 192 1.71 14.52 -10.97
N TYR A 193 0.86 14.50 -9.94
CA TYR A 193 1.28 14.28 -8.57
C TYR A 193 1.95 12.91 -8.37
N TYR A 194 1.34 11.82 -8.87
CA TYR A 194 1.93 10.48 -8.82
C TYR A 194 3.27 10.40 -9.56
N LYS A 195 3.37 11.01 -10.75
CA LYS A 195 4.64 11.12 -11.49
C LYS A 195 5.70 11.85 -10.67
N GLY A 196 5.30 12.93 -9.97
CA GLY A 196 6.16 13.68 -9.05
C GLY A 196 6.68 12.83 -7.89
N LEU A 197 5.81 12.06 -7.23
CA LEU A 197 6.19 11.15 -6.14
C LEU A 197 7.20 10.08 -6.61
N ILE A 198 6.97 9.49 -7.79
CA ILE A 198 7.88 8.50 -8.37
C ILE A 198 9.23 9.15 -8.70
N ALA A 199 9.24 10.33 -9.30
CA ALA A 199 10.45 11.06 -9.62
C ALA A 199 11.24 11.43 -8.35
N PHE A 200 10.53 11.93 -7.33
CA PHE A 200 11.13 12.27 -6.04
C PHE A 200 11.76 11.05 -5.37
N ARG A 201 11.01 9.92 -5.28
CA ARG A 201 11.54 8.67 -4.71
C ARG A 201 12.77 8.17 -5.47
N LYS A 202 12.79 8.29 -6.81
CA LYS A 202 13.94 7.90 -7.64
C LYS A 202 15.16 8.78 -7.39
N ALA A 203 14.96 10.08 -7.18
CA ALA A 203 16.02 11.04 -6.92
C ALA A 203 16.66 10.91 -5.53
N HIS A 204 15.90 10.40 -4.54
CA HIS A 204 16.32 10.34 -3.15
C HIS A 204 16.53 8.90 -2.67
N CYS A 205 17.79 8.43 -2.65
CA CYS A 205 18.13 7.07 -2.24
C CYS A 205 17.76 6.77 -0.79
N VAL A 206 17.70 7.77 0.09
CA VAL A 206 17.29 7.63 1.49
C VAL A 206 15.87 7.07 1.65
N LEU A 207 15.02 7.18 0.65
CA LEU A 207 13.68 6.58 0.63
C LEU A 207 13.67 5.10 0.20
N ARG A 208 14.83 4.51 -0.08
CA ARG A 208 14.98 3.15 -0.61
C ARG A 208 16.05 2.36 0.12
N LEU A 209 16.14 2.56 1.42
CA LEU A 209 17.07 1.81 2.28
C LEU A 209 16.58 0.38 2.42
N SER A 210 17.51 -0.59 2.36
CA SER A 210 17.16 -2.01 2.31
C SER A 210 17.34 -2.74 3.63
N THR A 211 18.04 -2.14 4.58
CA THR A 211 18.32 -2.74 5.89
C THR A 211 17.69 -1.93 7.03
N ARG A 212 17.30 -2.63 8.08
CA ARG A 212 16.77 -2.01 9.30
C ARG A 212 17.78 -1.04 9.92
N GLU A 213 19.05 -1.41 9.92
CA GLU A 213 20.17 -0.64 10.47
C GLU A 213 20.32 0.70 9.73
N ASP A 214 20.26 0.69 8.41
CA ASP A 214 20.36 1.92 7.61
C ASP A 214 19.15 2.82 7.82
N VAL A 215 17.94 2.25 7.90
CA VAL A 215 16.73 3.03 8.18
C VAL A 215 16.84 3.69 9.55
N GLN A 216 17.20 2.95 10.60
CA GLN A 216 17.34 3.49 11.95
C GLN A 216 18.41 4.58 12.06
N ARG A 217 19.45 4.51 11.23
CA ARG A 217 20.50 5.52 11.17
C ARG A 217 20.09 6.79 10.44
N CYS A 218 19.24 6.68 9.39
CA CYS A 218 19.00 7.76 8.44
C CYS A 218 17.58 8.36 8.51
N VAL A 219 16.62 7.67 9.11
CA VAL A 219 15.21 8.09 9.14
C VAL A 219 14.74 8.16 10.58
N HIS A 220 14.33 9.34 11.01
CA HIS A 220 13.89 9.57 12.38
C HIS A 220 12.53 10.24 12.41
N PRO A 221 11.56 9.69 13.17
CA PRO A 221 10.32 10.39 13.44
C PRO A 221 10.60 11.72 14.16
N VAL A 222 9.90 12.76 13.73
CA VAL A 222 9.95 14.07 14.38
C VAL A 222 8.72 14.22 15.26
N CYS A 223 8.92 14.62 16.51
CA CYS A 223 7.81 14.84 17.44
C CYS A 223 6.83 15.89 16.89
N CYS A 224 5.57 15.51 16.79
CA CYS A 224 4.48 16.37 16.37
C CYS A 224 3.31 16.15 17.32
N GLU A 225 2.83 17.23 17.95
CA GLU A 225 1.72 17.17 18.92
C GLU A 225 0.36 16.91 18.26
N ASN A 226 0.25 17.19 16.96
CA ASN A 226 -0.99 16.99 16.23
C ASN A 226 -1.18 15.49 15.90
N GLU A 227 -2.28 14.91 16.37
CA GLU A 227 -2.63 13.49 16.15
C GLU A 227 -2.86 13.14 14.67
N HIS A 228 -3.15 14.14 13.84
CA HIS A 228 -3.33 13.98 12.39
C HIS A 228 -2.07 14.34 11.59
N CYS A 229 -0.91 14.36 12.24
CA CYS A 229 0.36 14.69 11.59
C CYS A 229 1.43 13.68 11.97
N VAL A 230 2.17 13.20 10.98
CA VAL A 230 3.42 12.47 11.13
C VAL A 230 4.52 13.22 10.38
N ALA A 231 5.72 13.26 10.94
CA ALA A 231 6.86 13.95 10.36
C ALA A 231 8.15 13.14 10.55
N PHE A 232 9.05 13.23 9.56
CA PHE A 232 10.30 12.48 9.51
C PHE A 232 11.43 13.38 9.02
#